data_58293e8ce077764cfa39e809a3e59911
#
_entry.id   58293e8ce077764cfa39e809a3e59911
#
_cell.length_a   1.000
_cell.length_b   1.000
_cell.length_c   1.000
_cell.angle_alpha   90.00
_cell.angle_beta   90.00
_cell.angle_gamma   90.00
#
_symmetry.space_group_name_H-M   'P 1'
#
loop_
_entity.id
_entity.type
_entity.pdbx_description
1 polymer ?
#
loop_
_entity_poly.entity_id
_entity_poly.type
_entity_poly.pdbx_seq_one_letter_code
_entity_poly.pdbx_strand_id
1 'polypeptide(L)'
;MAERLRGKKGIIIGGGASGLMAAITAAKKGASVTVLEHTARPGKKILSTGNGKCNLTNLYMDPSCYRSEQKGFEEAAIEEFPPSATVSFFRELGVLTMDRGGYVYPMSGQAQTVLDALLRGADRSDVRIVTECKIEKAERRNDRFAVVTDQGTFTGDFLILACGSKAAKGTGSDGSGYELAKQFGHRIVKPLPALVQLRCDGKLLPMASGVRTECLVTIRTEDGRPVAKDRGELQITDYGISGIPVFQVSRYAAKLLDRKKKTFASLDFLPDLDETEVRSLLKEQKSCLPEETAEIFLGGIFNKKLASVLLKAANVRPEKTAGLLTQEEL
;
A
#
# COMPACT_ATOMS: atom_id res chain seq x y z
N MET A 1 -2.15 11.99 32.55
CA MET A 1 -1.88 10.66 31.94
C MET A 1 -0.48 10.11 32.22
N ALA A 2 0.54 10.94 32.44
CA ALA A 2 1.93 10.51 32.73
C ALA A 2 2.06 9.62 33.98
N GLU A 3 1.30 9.88 35.06
CA GLU A 3 1.38 9.12 36.30
C GLU A 3 0.87 7.68 36.24
N ARG A 4 0.02 7.33 35.28
CA ARG A 4 -0.60 6.00 35.20
C ARG A 4 0.36 4.86 34.81
N LEU A 5 1.51 5.13 34.22
CA LEU A 5 2.47 4.11 33.77
C LEU A 5 3.70 3.99 34.68
N ARG A 6 3.89 4.86 35.66
CA ARG A 6 5.03 4.83 36.58
C ARG A 6 5.07 3.50 37.34
N GLY A 7 6.18 2.81 37.24
CA GLY A 7 6.38 1.52 37.89
C GLY A 7 5.65 0.33 37.25
N LYS A 8 4.88 0.54 36.14
CA LYS A 8 4.23 -0.54 35.41
C LYS A 8 5.21 -1.24 34.49
N LYS A 9 5.01 -2.52 34.29
CA LYS A 9 5.77 -3.35 33.33
C LYS A 9 4.96 -3.52 32.04
N GLY A 10 5.52 -3.14 30.91
CA GLY A 10 4.89 -3.29 29.59
C GLY A 10 5.58 -4.33 28.74
N ILE A 11 4.78 -5.14 28.04
CA ILE A 11 5.26 -6.04 27.00
C ILE A 11 4.74 -5.52 25.65
N ILE A 12 5.62 -5.43 24.67
CA ILE A 12 5.26 -5.06 23.31
C ILE A 12 5.70 -6.16 22.37
N ILE A 13 4.78 -6.75 21.62
CA ILE A 13 5.07 -7.79 20.63
C ILE A 13 5.22 -7.15 19.26
N GLY A 14 6.43 -7.18 18.71
CA GLY A 14 6.83 -6.61 17.44
C GLY A 14 7.71 -5.38 17.58
N GLY A 15 8.94 -5.45 17.09
CA GLY A 15 9.95 -4.39 17.09
C GLY A 15 9.92 -3.52 15.82
N GLY A 16 8.75 -3.37 15.18
CA GLY A 16 8.55 -2.47 14.04
C GLY A 16 8.39 -1.01 14.45
N ALA A 17 8.06 -0.12 13.50
CA ALA A 17 7.89 1.31 13.76
C ALA A 17 6.91 1.61 14.90
N SER A 18 5.73 0.99 14.86
CA SER A 18 4.69 1.18 15.89
C SER A 18 5.11 0.64 17.27
N GLY A 19 5.79 -0.52 17.29
CA GLY A 19 6.25 -1.12 18.54
C GLY A 19 7.36 -0.33 19.19
N LEU A 20 8.37 0.11 18.43
CA LEU A 20 9.45 0.95 18.93
C LEU A 20 8.92 2.31 19.44
N MET A 21 8.02 2.94 18.69
CA MET A 21 7.40 4.20 19.12
C MET A 21 6.57 4.03 20.38
N ALA A 22 5.76 2.97 20.46
CA ALA A 22 4.98 2.65 21.67
C ALA A 22 5.89 2.40 22.87
N ALA A 23 7.01 1.70 22.67
CA ALA A 23 7.99 1.42 23.71
C ALA A 23 8.63 2.69 24.26
N ILE A 24 9.15 3.55 23.38
CA ILE A 24 9.75 4.85 23.76
C ILE A 24 8.72 5.71 24.51
N THR A 25 7.50 5.78 24.00
CA THR A 25 6.43 6.58 24.60
C THR A 25 6.03 6.09 25.99
N ALA A 26 5.88 4.78 26.16
CA ALA A 26 5.54 4.17 27.44
C ALA A 26 6.69 4.33 28.45
N ALA A 27 7.93 4.13 28.04
CA ALA A 27 9.10 4.29 28.87
C ALA A 27 9.30 5.75 29.33
N LYS A 28 9.14 6.73 28.41
CA LYS A 28 9.13 8.17 28.77
C LYS A 28 8.03 8.53 29.79
N LYS A 29 6.96 7.72 29.90
CA LYS A 29 5.89 7.86 30.91
C LYS A 29 6.15 7.02 32.17
N GLY A 30 7.35 6.47 32.33
CA GLY A 30 7.82 5.81 33.56
C GLY A 30 7.53 4.30 33.62
N ALA A 31 7.14 3.66 32.51
CA ALA A 31 7.01 2.22 32.45
C ALA A 31 8.36 1.53 32.22
N SER A 32 8.54 0.32 32.78
CA SER A 32 9.60 -0.60 32.38
C SER A 32 9.10 -1.43 31.19
N VAL A 33 9.72 -1.30 30.02
CA VAL A 33 9.20 -1.85 28.76
C VAL A 33 10.14 -2.91 28.19
N THR A 34 9.55 -4.06 27.78
CA THR A 34 10.24 -5.11 27.01
C THR A 34 9.55 -5.26 25.64
N VAL A 35 10.33 -5.12 24.56
CA VAL A 35 9.90 -5.40 23.19
C VAL A 35 10.36 -6.81 22.83
N LEU A 36 9.43 -7.64 22.35
CA LEU A 36 9.70 -8.99 21.85
C LEU A 36 9.62 -8.99 20.33
N GLU A 37 10.73 -9.25 19.66
CA GLU A 37 10.85 -9.26 18.20
C GLU A 37 11.27 -10.66 17.73
N HIS A 38 10.53 -11.24 16.79
CA HIS A 38 10.78 -12.59 16.32
C HIS A 38 11.91 -12.70 15.29
N THR A 39 12.28 -11.58 14.66
CA THR A 39 13.41 -11.54 13.72
C THR A 39 14.72 -11.17 14.46
N ALA A 40 15.86 -11.46 13.82
CA ALA A 40 17.16 -11.11 14.37
C ALA A 40 17.42 -9.59 14.49
N ARG A 41 16.64 -8.76 13.78
CA ARG A 41 16.79 -7.30 13.78
C ARG A 41 15.42 -6.62 13.81
N PRO A 42 15.15 -5.72 14.77
CA PRO A 42 13.93 -4.93 14.78
C PRO A 42 13.90 -3.94 13.59
N GLY A 43 12.71 -3.48 13.23
CA GLY A 43 12.51 -2.43 12.25
C GLY A 43 12.74 -2.82 10.79
N LYS A 44 12.87 -4.10 10.46
CA LYS A 44 13.19 -4.59 9.11
C LYS A 44 12.28 -4.02 8.02
N LYS A 45 10.98 -3.84 8.30
CA LYS A 45 10.03 -3.27 7.34
C LYS A 45 10.27 -1.77 7.10
N ILE A 46 10.78 -1.02 8.07
CA ILE A 46 11.08 0.40 7.92
C ILE A 46 12.02 0.61 6.73
N LEU A 47 13.04 -0.23 6.61
CA LEU A 47 14.09 -0.13 5.58
C LEU A 47 13.57 -0.27 4.15
N SER A 48 12.42 -0.92 3.94
CA SER A 48 11.80 -1.10 2.63
C SER A 48 10.73 -0.04 2.30
N THR A 49 10.34 0.80 3.28
CA THR A 49 9.30 1.81 3.07
C THR A 49 9.79 2.99 2.25
N GLY A 50 8.88 3.63 1.49
CA GLY A 50 9.21 4.80 0.68
C GLY A 50 10.37 4.55 -0.29
N ASN A 51 10.47 3.35 -0.85
CA ASN A 51 11.56 2.92 -1.71
C ASN A 51 12.96 3.12 -1.06
N GLY A 52 13.08 2.70 0.20
CA GLY A 52 14.32 2.83 0.99
C GLY A 52 14.55 4.21 1.62
N LYS A 53 13.60 5.14 1.47
CA LYS A 53 13.70 6.52 2.01
C LYS A 53 12.88 6.73 3.29
N CYS A 54 11.92 5.87 3.58
CA CYS A 54 10.96 5.94 4.68
C CYS A 54 10.09 7.23 4.67
N ASN A 55 8.95 7.17 4.00
CA ASN A 55 7.93 8.21 4.16
C ASN A 55 7.40 8.18 5.60
N LEU A 56 7.63 9.24 6.37
CA LEU A 56 7.27 9.32 7.79
C LEU A 56 5.80 9.67 8.00
N THR A 57 5.33 10.67 7.26
CA THR A 57 3.94 11.16 7.32
C THR A 57 3.60 11.95 6.05
N ASN A 58 2.36 12.40 5.95
CA ASN A 58 1.91 13.32 4.93
C ASN A 58 1.32 14.57 5.61
N LEU A 59 1.61 15.75 5.08
CA LEU A 59 1.05 17.00 5.59
C LEU A 59 -0.41 17.21 5.14
N TYR A 60 -0.80 16.55 4.05
CA TYR A 60 -2.18 16.52 3.58
C TYR A 60 -2.92 15.34 4.20
N MET A 61 -3.84 15.63 5.12
CA MET A 61 -4.59 14.66 5.93
C MET A 61 -6.09 14.84 5.77
N ASP A 62 -6.56 15.00 4.53
CA ASP A 62 -8.00 15.10 4.27
C ASP A 62 -8.70 13.74 4.54
N PRO A 63 -9.88 13.72 5.19
CA PRO A 63 -10.63 12.50 5.46
C PRO A 63 -10.90 11.64 4.21
N SER A 64 -10.98 12.26 3.03
CA SER A 64 -11.15 11.55 1.75
C SER A 64 -9.94 10.67 1.37
N CYS A 65 -8.77 10.87 1.98
CA CYS A 65 -7.59 10.02 1.80
C CYS A 65 -7.72 8.68 2.49
N TYR A 66 -8.63 8.56 3.47
CA TYR A 66 -8.84 7.34 4.24
C TYR A 66 -10.01 6.52 3.70
N ARG A 67 -9.93 5.23 3.84
CA ARG A 67 -10.89 4.28 3.25
C ARG A 67 -11.37 3.28 4.32
N SER A 68 -12.07 3.77 5.34
CA SER A 68 -12.70 2.95 6.37
C SER A 68 -14.17 2.66 6.03
N GLU A 69 -14.68 1.52 6.48
CA GLU A 69 -16.12 1.24 6.50
C GLU A 69 -16.81 1.92 7.70
N GLN A 70 -16.04 2.22 8.75
CA GLN A 70 -16.44 3.01 9.89
C GLN A 70 -15.94 4.45 9.68
N LYS A 71 -16.87 5.38 9.44
CA LYS A 71 -16.52 6.81 9.29
C LYS A 71 -15.86 7.33 10.56
N GLY A 72 -14.81 8.14 10.39
CA GLY A 72 -14.08 8.77 11.50
C GLY A 72 -13.25 7.81 12.34
N PHE A 73 -13.06 6.56 11.91
CA PHE A 73 -12.25 5.60 12.66
C PHE A 73 -10.80 6.05 12.84
N GLU A 74 -10.25 6.68 11.82
CA GLU A 74 -8.89 7.23 11.78
C GLU A 74 -8.76 8.60 12.45
N GLU A 75 -9.83 9.41 12.48
CA GLU A 75 -9.81 10.81 12.91
C GLU A 75 -9.26 10.98 14.31
N ALA A 76 -9.80 10.22 15.27
CA ALA A 76 -9.36 10.30 16.68
C ALA A 76 -7.84 10.02 16.86
N ALA A 77 -7.29 9.08 16.07
CA ALA A 77 -5.87 8.77 16.14
C ALA A 77 -5.00 9.87 15.50
N ILE A 78 -5.49 10.49 14.42
CA ILE A 78 -4.79 11.58 13.72
C ILE A 78 -4.85 12.88 14.54
N GLU A 79 -5.97 13.17 15.18
CA GLU A 79 -6.11 14.32 16.09
C GLU A 79 -5.19 14.18 17.30
N GLU A 80 -5.11 13.00 17.92
CA GLU A 80 -4.23 12.74 19.06
C GLU A 80 -2.74 12.81 18.67
N PHE A 81 -2.39 12.37 17.45
CA PHE A 81 -1.02 12.36 16.96
C PHE A 81 -0.93 12.84 15.50
N PRO A 82 -1.03 14.17 15.27
CA PRO A 82 -1.03 14.76 13.92
C PRO A 82 0.37 14.71 13.27
N PRO A 83 0.48 15.01 11.96
CA PRO A 83 1.75 15.07 11.24
C PRO A 83 2.82 15.92 11.89
N SER A 84 2.42 17.06 12.48
CA SER A 84 3.33 17.95 13.24
C SER A 84 3.93 17.25 14.46
N ALA A 85 3.16 16.43 15.17
CA ALA A 85 3.65 15.63 16.29
C ALA A 85 4.64 14.56 15.82
N THR A 86 4.38 13.93 14.67
CA THR A 86 5.33 13.00 14.04
C THR A 86 6.66 13.68 13.73
N VAL A 87 6.62 14.85 13.09
CA VAL A 87 7.83 15.62 12.75
C VAL A 87 8.60 16.00 14.02
N SER A 88 7.89 16.49 15.06
CA SER A 88 8.48 16.86 16.34
C SER A 88 9.12 15.67 17.05
N PHE A 89 8.45 14.53 17.09
CA PHE A 89 8.97 13.29 17.66
C PHE A 89 10.30 12.86 17.02
N PHE A 90 10.37 12.85 15.68
CA PHE A 90 11.60 12.49 15.00
C PHE A 90 12.70 13.55 15.16
N ARG A 91 12.35 14.83 15.24
CA ARG A 91 13.30 15.90 15.56
C ARG A 91 13.93 15.71 16.95
N GLU A 92 13.15 15.33 17.97
CA GLU A 92 13.67 15.00 19.31
C GLU A 92 14.65 13.82 19.26
N LEU A 93 14.46 12.88 18.34
CA LEU A 93 15.38 11.76 18.11
C LEU A 93 16.58 12.14 17.21
N GLY A 94 16.69 13.42 16.80
CA GLY A 94 17.79 13.92 15.98
C GLY A 94 17.63 13.69 14.48
N VAL A 95 16.40 13.45 14.00
CA VAL A 95 16.10 13.33 12.56
C VAL A 95 15.49 14.63 12.06
N LEU A 96 16.20 15.31 11.17
CA LEU A 96 15.64 16.42 10.40
C LEU A 96 14.84 15.86 9.23
N THR A 97 13.74 16.52 8.90
CA THR A 97 12.82 16.10 7.86
C THR A 97 12.77 17.09 6.71
N MET A 98 12.41 16.62 5.51
CA MET A 98 12.09 17.43 4.35
C MET A 98 10.69 17.10 3.83
N ASP A 99 10.01 18.10 3.33
CA ASP A 99 8.75 17.97 2.60
C ASP A 99 9.01 17.84 1.08
N ARG A 100 8.26 16.95 0.43
CA ARG A 100 8.22 16.79 -1.02
C ARG A 100 6.76 16.70 -1.47
N GLY A 101 6.14 17.83 -1.68
CA GLY A 101 4.72 17.89 -2.10
C GLY A 101 3.77 17.25 -1.08
N GLY A 102 3.98 17.53 0.20
CA GLY A 102 3.22 16.99 1.33
C GLY A 102 3.79 15.69 1.92
N TYR A 103 4.60 14.93 1.17
CA TYR A 103 5.24 13.72 1.68
C TYR A 103 6.49 14.06 2.49
N VAL A 104 6.51 13.64 3.76
CA VAL A 104 7.61 13.95 4.68
C VAL A 104 8.59 12.79 4.75
N TYR A 105 9.86 13.08 4.48
CA TYR A 105 10.97 12.13 4.52
C TYR A 105 12.08 12.61 5.46
N PRO A 106 12.95 11.71 5.97
CA PRO A 106 14.20 12.16 6.59
C PRO A 106 15.04 12.92 5.57
N MET A 107 15.69 14.00 5.98
CA MET A 107 16.53 14.82 5.11
C MET A 107 17.69 14.04 4.46
N SER A 108 18.20 13.01 5.13
CA SER A 108 19.18 12.07 4.59
C SER A 108 18.69 11.26 3.39
N GLY A 109 17.35 11.17 3.18
CA GLY A 109 16.76 10.30 2.17
C GLY A 109 16.95 8.81 2.42
N GLN A 110 17.29 8.40 3.65
CA GLN A 110 17.59 7.01 3.99
C GLN A 110 16.70 6.50 5.12
N ALA A 111 16.01 5.38 4.89
CA ALA A 111 15.20 4.71 5.91
C ALA A 111 16.02 4.23 7.11
N GLN A 112 17.31 3.96 6.91
CA GLN A 112 18.25 3.58 7.98
C GLN A 112 18.34 4.66 9.05
N THR A 113 18.37 5.95 8.67
CA THR A 113 18.41 7.08 9.63
C THR A 113 17.21 7.04 10.59
N VAL A 114 16.03 6.68 10.08
CA VAL A 114 14.80 6.58 10.88
C VAL A 114 14.88 5.40 11.85
N LEU A 115 15.32 4.24 11.36
CA LEU A 115 15.49 3.06 12.19
C LEU A 115 16.51 3.30 13.33
N ASP A 116 17.67 3.83 12.99
CA ASP A 116 18.73 4.12 13.97
C ASP A 116 18.27 5.13 15.04
N ALA A 117 17.47 6.12 14.64
CA ALA A 117 16.90 7.09 15.57
C ALA A 117 15.91 6.43 16.55
N LEU A 118 15.05 5.55 16.06
CA LEU A 118 14.12 4.79 16.91
C LEU A 118 14.87 3.86 17.88
N LEU A 119 15.89 3.16 17.41
CA LEU A 119 16.70 2.27 18.27
C LEU A 119 17.46 3.04 19.34
N ARG A 120 18.09 4.17 18.98
CA ARG A 120 18.73 5.07 19.96
C ARG A 120 17.71 5.64 20.96
N GLY A 121 16.50 5.97 20.48
CA GLY A 121 15.43 6.46 21.36
C GLY A 121 14.97 5.39 22.34
N ALA A 122 14.88 4.14 21.92
CA ALA A 122 14.55 3.01 22.77
C ALA A 122 15.66 2.76 23.82
N ASP A 123 16.92 2.76 23.41
CA ASP A 123 18.08 2.59 24.27
C ASP A 123 18.16 3.69 25.35
N ARG A 124 18.05 4.97 24.96
CA ARG A 124 18.02 6.13 25.89
C ARG A 124 16.85 6.11 26.86
N SER A 125 15.81 5.33 26.58
CA SER A 125 14.63 5.19 27.43
C SER A 125 14.64 3.85 28.20
N ASP A 126 15.77 3.16 28.28
CA ASP A 126 15.96 1.87 28.96
C ASP A 126 14.96 0.79 28.50
N VAL A 127 14.57 0.82 27.22
CA VAL A 127 13.72 -0.22 26.63
C VAL A 127 14.53 -1.47 26.36
N ARG A 128 14.13 -2.59 26.96
CA ARG A 128 14.72 -3.89 26.67
C ARG A 128 14.16 -4.44 25.37
N ILE A 129 15.01 -4.74 24.39
CA ILE A 129 14.62 -5.40 23.13
C ILE A 129 15.16 -6.82 23.14
N VAL A 130 14.28 -7.81 22.98
CA VAL A 130 14.62 -9.23 22.87
C VAL A 130 14.32 -9.68 21.44
N THR A 131 15.37 -10.00 20.69
CA THR A 131 15.28 -10.45 19.29
C THR A 131 15.25 -11.98 19.20
N GLU A 132 14.94 -12.51 18.00
CA GLU A 132 14.83 -13.95 17.75
C GLU A 132 13.88 -14.67 18.72
N CYS A 133 12.91 -13.90 19.24
CA CYS A 133 11.99 -14.34 20.29
C CYS A 133 10.66 -14.76 19.66
N LYS A 134 10.44 -16.05 19.53
CA LYS A 134 9.22 -16.62 18.96
C LYS A 134 8.12 -16.68 19.98
N ILE A 135 7.01 -15.99 19.68
CA ILE A 135 5.82 -16.01 20.55
C ILE A 135 5.03 -17.30 20.30
N GLU A 136 4.77 -18.04 21.37
CA GLU A 136 3.96 -19.27 21.35
C GLU A 136 2.53 -18.97 21.78
N LYS A 137 2.37 -18.20 22.86
CA LYS A 137 1.06 -17.88 23.44
C LYS A 137 1.12 -16.54 24.17
N ALA A 138 0.02 -15.82 24.15
CA ALA A 138 -0.19 -14.68 25.03
C ALA A 138 -1.54 -14.84 25.75
N GLU A 139 -1.57 -14.61 27.06
CA GLU A 139 -2.79 -14.76 27.85
C GLU A 139 -2.85 -13.71 28.98
N ARG A 140 -4.05 -13.45 29.45
CA ARG A 140 -4.27 -12.65 30.67
C ARG A 140 -4.46 -13.62 31.84
N ARG A 141 -3.61 -13.47 32.86
CA ARG A 141 -3.72 -14.20 34.11
C ARG A 141 -3.97 -13.20 35.23
N ASN A 142 -5.16 -13.25 35.81
CA ASN A 142 -5.63 -12.24 36.74
C ASN A 142 -5.54 -10.84 36.10
N ASP A 143 -4.85 -9.89 36.74
CA ASP A 143 -4.68 -8.53 36.22
C ASP A 143 -3.37 -8.30 35.45
N ARG A 144 -2.67 -9.36 35.10
CA ARG A 144 -1.40 -9.29 34.36
C ARG A 144 -1.45 -10.09 33.06
N PHE A 145 -0.57 -9.72 32.14
CA PHE A 145 -0.35 -10.43 30.89
C PHE A 145 0.86 -11.35 31.04
N ALA A 146 0.76 -12.54 30.47
CA ALA A 146 1.86 -13.50 30.34
C ALA A 146 2.05 -13.82 28.85
N VAL A 147 3.27 -13.69 28.36
CA VAL A 147 3.66 -14.05 26.99
C VAL A 147 4.68 -15.18 27.08
N VAL A 148 4.29 -16.35 26.59
CA VAL A 148 5.14 -17.55 26.54
C VAL A 148 5.90 -17.52 25.22
N THR A 149 7.19 -17.74 25.30
CA THR A 149 8.12 -17.73 24.15
C THR A 149 9.12 -18.87 24.25
N ASP A 150 9.84 -19.14 23.18
CA ASP A 150 10.97 -20.07 23.15
C ASP A 150 12.15 -19.64 24.04
N GLN A 151 12.19 -18.37 24.50
CA GLN A 151 13.20 -17.83 25.41
C GLN A 151 12.67 -17.66 26.85
N GLY A 152 11.50 -18.23 27.18
CA GLY A 152 10.88 -18.16 28.50
C GLY A 152 9.58 -17.36 28.52
N THR A 153 9.10 -17.07 29.72
CA THR A 153 7.83 -16.35 29.92
C THR A 153 8.07 -14.93 30.39
N PHE A 154 7.52 -13.98 29.67
CA PHE A 154 7.53 -12.56 30.04
C PHE A 154 6.18 -12.17 30.65
N THR A 155 6.22 -11.38 31.73
CA THR A 155 4.99 -10.93 32.41
C THR A 155 4.95 -9.42 32.53
N GLY A 156 3.77 -8.82 32.33
CA GLY A 156 3.59 -7.37 32.37
C GLY A 156 2.20 -6.96 32.83
N ASP A 157 2.07 -5.70 33.20
CA ASP A 157 0.81 -5.09 33.61
C ASP A 157 -0.03 -4.65 32.40
N PHE A 158 0.61 -4.45 31.24
CA PHE A 158 -0.05 -4.18 29.97
C PHE A 158 0.67 -4.89 28.82
N LEU A 159 -0.07 -5.16 27.74
CA LEU A 159 0.42 -5.79 26.53
C LEU A 159 0.00 -4.95 25.31
N ILE A 160 0.95 -4.70 24.41
CA ILE A 160 0.69 -4.04 23.12
C ILE A 160 1.06 -5.01 21.99
N LEU A 161 0.10 -5.29 21.10
CA LEU A 161 0.33 -6.07 19.89
C LEU A 161 0.71 -5.12 18.75
N ALA A 162 1.98 -5.13 18.35
CA ALA A 162 2.55 -4.31 17.28
C ALA A 162 3.19 -5.15 16.17
N CYS A 163 2.68 -6.37 15.97
CA CYS A 163 3.22 -7.39 15.05
C CYS A 163 3.11 -7.01 13.57
N GLY A 164 2.41 -5.94 13.24
CA GLY A 164 2.11 -5.57 11.86
C GLY A 164 0.99 -6.42 11.24
N SER A 165 0.73 -6.18 9.97
CA SER A 165 -0.29 -6.89 9.20
C SER A 165 0.31 -8.06 8.42
N LYS A 166 -0.51 -8.71 7.56
CA LYS A 166 -0.09 -9.80 6.65
C LYS A 166 0.51 -9.30 5.33
N ALA A 167 0.86 -8.02 5.24
CA ALA A 167 1.18 -7.36 3.97
C ALA A 167 2.60 -7.64 3.44
N ALA A 168 3.56 -8.02 4.31
CA ALA A 168 4.95 -8.16 3.89
C ALA A 168 5.66 -9.27 4.70
N LYS A 169 5.32 -10.51 4.40
CA LYS A 169 5.83 -11.70 5.09
C LYS A 169 7.36 -11.76 5.17
N GLY A 170 8.05 -11.40 4.10
CA GLY A 170 9.53 -11.39 4.05
C GLY A 170 10.19 -10.37 4.99
N THR A 171 9.43 -9.41 5.53
CA THR A 171 9.91 -8.42 6.51
C THR A 171 9.46 -8.71 7.94
N GLY A 172 8.86 -9.88 8.19
CA GLY A 172 8.32 -10.27 9.49
C GLY A 172 6.84 -9.93 9.71
N SER A 173 6.17 -9.24 8.77
CA SER A 173 4.72 -8.98 8.85
C SER A 173 3.95 -10.16 8.25
N ASP A 174 3.81 -11.25 9.01
CA ASP A 174 3.24 -12.52 8.58
C ASP A 174 1.77 -12.73 8.98
N GLY A 175 1.24 -11.85 9.82
CA GLY A 175 -0.13 -11.90 10.33
C GLY A 175 -0.30 -12.71 11.62
N SER A 176 0.78 -13.19 12.26
CA SER A 176 0.74 -13.92 13.54
C SER A 176 0.04 -13.13 14.65
N GLY A 177 0.17 -11.79 14.64
CA GLY A 177 -0.52 -10.93 15.59
C GLY A 177 -2.05 -11.00 15.57
N TYR A 178 -2.66 -11.42 14.44
CA TYR A 178 -4.11 -11.60 14.38
C TYR A 178 -4.58 -12.77 15.22
N GLU A 179 -3.81 -13.85 15.29
CA GLU A 179 -4.15 -15.00 16.13
C GLU A 179 -4.01 -14.66 17.61
N LEU A 180 -3.00 -13.88 17.97
CA LEU A 180 -2.87 -13.34 19.32
C LEU A 180 -4.05 -12.44 19.71
N ALA A 181 -4.47 -11.55 18.80
CA ALA A 181 -5.62 -10.68 19.05
C ALA A 181 -6.93 -11.48 19.25
N LYS A 182 -7.14 -12.57 18.49
CA LYS A 182 -8.27 -13.47 18.68
C LYS A 182 -8.26 -14.14 20.07
N GLN A 183 -7.10 -14.48 20.61
CA GLN A 183 -6.99 -15.05 21.96
C GLN A 183 -7.51 -14.10 23.04
N PHE A 184 -7.48 -12.78 22.76
CA PHE A 184 -8.04 -11.75 23.63
C PHE A 184 -9.49 -11.36 23.28
N GLY A 185 -10.17 -12.15 22.44
CA GLY A 185 -11.57 -11.95 22.09
C GLY A 185 -11.83 -10.92 20.99
N HIS A 186 -10.79 -10.41 20.31
CA HIS A 186 -10.96 -9.49 19.18
C HIS A 186 -11.47 -10.22 17.94
N ARG A 187 -12.45 -9.63 17.27
CA ARG A 187 -12.87 -10.03 15.94
C ARG A 187 -11.90 -9.47 14.90
N ILE A 188 -11.36 -10.33 14.06
CA ILE A 188 -10.48 -9.91 12.97
C ILE A 188 -11.30 -9.70 11.71
N VAL A 189 -11.28 -8.48 11.19
CA VAL A 189 -11.76 -8.20 9.82
C VAL A 189 -10.72 -8.79 8.86
N LYS A 190 -11.19 -9.63 7.92
CA LYS A 190 -10.30 -10.31 6.97
C LYS A 190 -9.43 -9.31 6.21
N PRO A 191 -8.11 -9.37 6.34
CA PRO A 191 -7.22 -8.51 5.56
C PRO A 191 -7.29 -8.87 4.08
N LEU A 192 -7.50 -7.87 3.24
CA LEU A 192 -7.48 -8.00 1.79
C LEU A 192 -6.30 -7.22 1.21
N PRO A 193 -5.76 -7.65 0.04
CA PRO A 193 -4.74 -6.90 -0.65
C PRO A 193 -5.21 -5.46 -0.98
N ALA A 194 -4.31 -4.51 -0.82
CA ALA A 194 -4.48 -3.12 -1.22
C ALA A 194 -3.15 -2.56 -1.71
N LEU A 195 -3.18 -1.60 -2.62
CA LEU A 195 -2.00 -1.03 -3.27
C LEU A 195 -1.13 -2.12 -3.94
N VAL A 196 -1.78 -2.97 -4.72
CA VAL A 196 -1.16 -4.09 -5.43
C VAL A 196 -1.47 -4.03 -6.92
N GLN A 197 -0.63 -4.69 -7.72
CA GLN A 197 -0.92 -4.99 -9.12
C GLN A 197 -2.11 -5.95 -9.24
N LEU A 198 -2.75 -5.94 -10.39
CA LEU A 198 -3.86 -6.83 -10.72
C LEU A 198 -3.42 -7.85 -11.77
N ARG A 199 -3.65 -9.12 -11.50
CA ARG A 199 -3.58 -10.17 -12.50
C ARG A 199 -4.85 -10.12 -13.34
N CYS A 200 -4.69 -10.18 -14.66
CA CYS A 200 -5.80 -10.13 -15.59
C CYS A 200 -5.82 -11.40 -16.44
N ASP A 201 -7.01 -11.95 -16.66
CA ASP A 201 -7.20 -13.02 -17.60
C ASP A 201 -7.20 -12.47 -19.04
N GLY A 202 -6.80 -13.31 -19.98
CA GLY A 202 -6.80 -12.97 -21.40
C GLY A 202 -5.41 -13.02 -22.04
N LYS A 203 -5.39 -13.17 -23.37
CA LYS A 203 -4.16 -13.35 -24.15
C LYS A 203 -3.66 -12.07 -24.83
N LEU A 204 -4.50 -11.03 -24.90
CA LEU A 204 -4.16 -9.81 -25.63
C LEU A 204 -3.24 -8.89 -24.83
N LEU A 205 -3.58 -8.63 -23.59
CA LEU A 205 -2.86 -7.68 -22.75
C LEU A 205 -1.36 -8.03 -22.59
N PRO A 206 -0.97 -9.29 -22.36
CA PRO A 206 0.44 -9.68 -22.27
C PRO A 206 1.28 -9.34 -23.52
N MET A 207 0.66 -9.21 -24.70
CA MET A 207 1.36 -8.83 -25.94
C MET A 207 1.92 -7.39 -25.88
N ALA A 208 1.32 -6.52 -25.06
CA ALA A 208 1.81 -5.17 -24.80
C ALA A 208 2.68 -5.08 -23.53
N SER A 209 3.19 -6.21 -23.03
CA SER A 209 4.04 -6.22 -21.83
C SER A 209 5.23 -5.26 -21.96
N GLY A 210 5.48 -4.51 -20.90
CA GLY A 210 6.50 -3.46 -20.80
C GLY A 210 6.04 -2.07 -21.25
N VAL A 211 4.85 -1.93 -21.83
CA VAL A 211 4.29 -0.63 -22.21
C VAL A 211 3.90 0.14 -20.95
N ARG A 212 4.25 1.43 -20.92
CA ARG A 212 3.77 2.43 -19.97
C ARG A 212 3.02 3.50 -20.74
N THR A 213 1.87 3.89 -20.24
CA THR A 213 1.02 4.90 -20.90
C THR A 213 0.08 5.53 -19.89
N GLU A 214 -0.29 6.78 -20.13
CA GLU A 214 -1.38 7.43 -19.40
C GLU A 214 -2.68 6.66 -19.63
N CYS A 215 -3.45 6.44 -18.57
CA CYS A 215 -4.68 5.64 -18.64
C CYS A 215 -5.63 5.98 -17.50
N LEU A 216 -6.92 6.01 -17.77
CA LEU A 216 -7.96 5.94 -16.76
C LEU A 216 -8.35 4.49 -16.54
N VAL A 217 -8.01 3.96 -15.38
CA VAL A 217 -8.34 2.58 -14.97
C VAL A 217 -9.64 2.59 -14.18
N THR A 218 -10.65 1.88 -14.65
CA THR A 218 -11.95 1.76 -13.97
C THR A 218 -12.24 0.30 -13.61
N ILE A 219 -12.44 0.02 -12.32
CA ILE A 219 -12.93 -1.29 -11.87
C ILE A 219 -14.45 -1.33 -12.04
N ARG A 220 -14.94 -2.39 -12.69
CA ARG A 220 -16.36 -2.61 -12.98
C ARG A 220 -16.83 -3.96 -12.48
N THR A 221 -18.11 -4.04 -12.15
CA THR A 221 -18.85 -5.28 -11.90
C THR A 221 -19.25 -5.94 -13.22
N GLU A 222 -19.76 -7.18 -13.19
CA GLU A 222 -20.17 -7.94 -14.37
C GLU A 222 -21.29 -7.25 -15.18
N ASP A 223 -22.17 -6.50 -14.51
CA ASP A 223 -23.21 -5.67 -15.13
C ASP A 223 -22.69 -4.32 -15.69
N GLY A 224 -21.36 -4.12 -15.71
CA GLY A 224 -20.73 -2.93 -16.26
C GLY A 224 -20.68 -1.73 -15.31
N ARG A 225 -21.27 -1.80 -14.11
CA ARG A 225 -21.31 -0.68 -13.17
C ARG A 225 -19.90 -0.34 -12.66
N PRO A 226 -19.50 0.94 -12.74
CA PRO A 226 -18.21 1.39 -12.20
C PRO A 226 -18.24 1.37 -10.66
N VAL A 227 -17.16 0.91 -10.05
CA VAL A 227 -16.98 0.82 -8.60
C VAL A 227 -15.92 1.79 -8.09
N ALA A 228 -14.84 1.91 -8.85
CA ALA A 228 -13.74 2.84 -8.56
C ALA A 228 -12.99 3.15 -9.84
N LYS A 229 -12.43 4.35 -9.92
CA LYS A 229 -11.56 4.78 -11.02
C LYS A 229 -10.40 5.60 -10.50
N ASP A 230 -9.28 5.52 -11.18
CA ASP A 230 -8.12 6.38 -10.95
C ASP A 230 -7.33 6.55 -12.26
N ARG A 231 -6.65 7.69 -12.39
CA ARG A 231 -5.91 8.07 -13.60
C ARG A 231 -4.42 8.21 -13.28
N GLY A 232 -3.57 7.81 -14.23
CA GLY A 232 -2.13 7.99 -14.18
C GLY A 232 -1.40 7.00 -15.08
N GLU A 233 -0.08 6.88 -14.91
CA GLU A 233 0.74 5.98 -15.69
C GLU A 233 0.40 4.51 -15.36
N LEU A 234 -0.24 3.84 -16.33
CA LEU A 234 -0.47 2.40 -16.33
C LEU A 234 0.80 1.70 -16.83
N GLN A 235 1.17 0.60 -16.20
CA GLN A 235 2.15 -0.34 -16.69
C GLN A 235 1.48 -1.67 -17.05
N ILE A 236 1.58 -2.06 -18.32
CA ILE A 236 1.13 -3.37 -18.79
C ILE A 236 2.25 -4.39 -18.53
N THR A 237 1.88 -5.56 -18.01
CA THR A 237 2.79 -6.64 -17.65
C THR A 237 2.37 -7.94 -18.33
N ASP A 238 3.19 -8.97 -18.24
CA ASP A 238 2.88 -10.31 -18.74
C ASP A 238 1.77 -11.02 -17.96
N TYR A 239 1.50 -10.59 -16.73
CA TYR A 239 0.45 -11.15 -15.87
C TYR A 239 -0.78 -10.25 -15.73
N GLY A 240 -0.78 -9.03 -16.26
CA GLY A 240 -1.89 -8.08 -16.12
C GLY A 240 -1.46 -6.62 -16.11
N ILE A 241 -1.90 -5.87 -15.11
CA ILE A 241 -1.70 -4.42 -15.01
C ILE A 241 -1.10 -3.99 -13.67
N SER A 242 -0.29 -2.94 -13.73
CA SER A 242 0.40 -2.30 -12.60
C SER A 242 0.44 -0.78 -12.80
N GLY A 243 1.05 -0.06 -11.89
CA GLY A 243 1.13 1.41 -11.90
C GLY A 243 0.26 2.04 -10.83
N ILE A 244 0.45 3.34 -10.62
CA ILE A 244 -0.21 4.08 -9.53
C ILE A 244 -1.75 3.96 -9.61
N PRO A 245 -2.41 4.18 -10.76
CA PRO A 245 -3.86 4.10 -10.84
C PRO A 245 -4.38 2.69 -10.51
N VAL A 246 -3.63 1.64 -10.89
CA VAL A 246 -3.99 0.27 -10.54
C VAL A 246 -3.90 0.04 -9.05
N PHE A 247 -2.86 0.55 -8.38
CA PHE A 247 -2.72 0.42 -6.93
C PHE A 247 -3.88 1.08 -6.19
N GLN A 248 -4.32 2.25 -6.63
CA GLN A 248 -5.43 2.98 -6.01
C GLN A 248 -6.77 2.23 -6.12
N VAL A 249 -7.04 1.62 -7.27
CA VAL A 249 -8.31 0.89 -7.48
C VAL A 249 -8.26 -0.58 -7.03
N SER A 250 -7.07 -1.15 -6.76
CA SER A 250 -6.88 -2.57 -6.48
C SER A 250 -7.67 -3.08 -5.27
N ARG A 251 -7.83 -2.26 -4.22
CA ARG A 251 -8.62 -2.63 -3.03
C ARG A 251 -10.08 -2.92 -3.33
N TYR A 252 -10.64 -2.22 -4.31
CA TYR A 252 -12.04 -2.41 -4.72
C TYR A 252 -12.19 -3.71 -5.51
N ALA A 253 -11.23 -3.99 -6.39
CA ALA A 253 -11.16 -5.28 -7.07
C ALA A 253 -11.01 -6.43 -6.05
N ALA A 254 -10.11 -6.30 -5.07
CA ALA A 254 -9.92 -7.30 -4.02
C ALA A 254 -11.21 -7.55 -3.21
N LYS A 255 -11.98 -6.50 -2.87
CA LYS A 255 -13.28 -6.64 -2.18
C LYS A 255 -14.32 -7.36 -3.01
N LEU A 256 -14.40 -7.09 -4.32
CA LEU A 256 -15.33 -7.78 -5.22
C LEU A 256 -14.98 -9.26 -5.35
N LEU A 257 -13.69 -9.56 -5.60
CA LEU A 257 -13.18 -10.93 -5.73
C LEU A 257 -13.36 -11.74 -4.44
N ASP A 258 -13.16 -11.13 -3.27
CA ASP A 258 -13.41 -11.79 -1.98
C ASP A 258 -14.89 -12.20 -1.82
N ARG A 259 -15.79 -11.39 -2.38
CA ARG A 259 -17.24 -11.68 -2.47
C ARG A 259 -17.60 -12.61 -3.63
N LYS A 260 -16.62 -13.22 -4.31
CA LYS A 260 -16.76 -14.10 -5.48
C LYS A 260 -17.51 -13.44 -6.65
N LYS A 261 -17.41 -12.11 -6.79
CA LYS A 261 -17.99 -11.38 -7.91
C LYS A 261 -16.99 -11.28 -9.04
N LYS A 262 -17.42 -11.55 -10.27
CA LYS A 262 -16.63 -11.27 -11.47
C LYS A 262 -16.33 -9.77 -11.52
N THR A 263 -15.09 -9.47 -11.85
CA THR A 263 -14.56 -8.11 -11.76
C THR A 263 -13.77 -7.81 -13.03
N PHE A 264 -14.00 -6.64 -13.60
CA PHE A 264 -13.39 -6.19 -14.85
C PHE A 264 -12.60 -4.90 -14.60
N ALA A 265 -11.47 -4.75 -15.30
CA ALA A 265 -10.75 -3.50 -15.42
C ALA A 265 -11.00 -2.94 -16.83
N SER A 266 -11.63 -1.80 -16.92
CA SER A 266 -11.76 -1.02 -18.16
C SER A 266 -10.58 -0.06 -18.23
N LEU A 267 -9.88 -0.04 -19.36
CA LEU A 267 -8.70 0.79 -19.61
C LEU A 267 -9.04 1.81 -20.70
N ASP A 268 -9.03 3.08 -20.35
CA ASP A 268 -9.21 4.17 -21.27
C ASP A 268 -7.85 4.85 -21.49
N PHE A 269 -7.35 4.77 -22.71
CA PHE A 269 -6.03 5.24 -23.10
C PHE A 269 -6.04 6.69 -23.63
N LEU A 270 -7.22 7.31 -23.77
CA LEU A 270 -7.41 8.69 -24.19
C LEU A 270 -8.37 9.42 -23.23
N PRO A 271 -8.06 9.46 -21.93
CA PRO A 271 -9.01 9.87 -20.90
C PRO A 271 -9.40 11.36 -20.91
N ASP A 272 -8.77 12.15 -21.77
CA ASP A 272 -9.09 13.56 -21.96
C ASP A 272 -10.11 13.79 -23.08
N LEU A 273 -10.43 12.75 -23.86
CA LEU A 273 -11.34 12.81 -24.99
C LEU A 273 -12.59 11.98 -24.72
N ASP A 274 -13.74 12.51 -25.08
CA ASP A 274 -14.97 11.72 -25.11
C ASP A 274 -15.03 10.81 -26.36
N GLU A 275 -16.03 9.93 -26.45
CA GLU A 275 -16.19 9.00 -27.56
C GLU A 275 -16.33 9.73 -28.91
N THR A 276 -17.01 10.87 -28.95
CA THR A 276 -17.20 11.67 -30.15
C THR A 276 -15.90 12.29 -30.62
N GLU A 277 -15.11 12.81 -29.68
CA GLU A 277 -13.80 13.40 -29.94
C GLU A 277 -12.80 12.34 -30.42
N VAL A 278 -12.78 11.16 -29.79
CA VAL A 278 -11.94 10.02 -30.22
C VAL A 278 -12.32 9.60 -31.64
N ARG A 279 -13.61 9.46 -31.96
CA ARG A 279 -14.06 9.13 -33.31
C ARG A 279 -13.67 10.22 -34.34
N SER A 280 -13.71 11.48 -33.96
CA SER A 280 -13.29 12.59 -34.82
C SER A 280 -11.77 12.54 -35.05
N LEU A 281 -10.97 12.34 -34.01
CA LEU A 281 -9.52 12.15 -34.10
C LEU A 281 -9.14 11.01 -35.04
N LEU A 282 -9.79 9.84 -34.90
CA LEU A 282 -9.51 8.67 -35.72
C LEU A 282 -9.89 8.91 -37.19
N LYS A 283 -11.01 9.63 -37.48
CA LYS A 283 -11.40 10.01 -38.84
C LYS A 283 -10.42 10.99 -39.47
N GLU A 284 -9.97 11.98 -38.73
CA GLU A 284 -8.95 12.92 -39.19
C GLU A 284 -7.66 12.22 -39.53
N GLN A 285 -7.15 11.38 -38.60
CA GLN A 285 -5.94 10.60 -38.81
C GLN A 285 -6.05 9.66 -40.02
N LYS A 286 -7.23 9.02 -40.22
CA LYS A 286 -7.52 8.21 -41.41
C LYS A 286 -7.43 9.04 -42.70
N SER A 287 -7.92 10.27 -42.68
CA SER A 287 -7.87 11.15 -43.85
C SER A 287 -6.44 11.63 -44.15
N CYS A 288 -5.60 11.76 -43.14
CA CYS A 288 -4.18 12.13 -43.31
C CYS A 288 -3.33 10.96 -43.83
N LEU A 289 -3.70 9.72 -43.55
CA LEU A 289 -2.89 8.51 -43.83
C LEU A 289 -3.70 7.44 -44.60
N PRO A 290 -4.39 7.78 -45.68
CA PRO A 290 -5.34 6.86 -46.31
C PRO A 290 -4.68 5.64 -46.95
N GLU A 291 -3.43 5.76 -47.43
CA GLU A 291 -2.68 4.69 -48.10
C GLU A 291 -1.81 3.87 -47.13
N GLU A 292 -1.68 4.34 -45.87
CA GLU A 292 -0.85 3.66 -44.88
C GLU A 292 -1.56 2.45 -44.28
N THR A 293 -0.79 1.60 -43.58
CA THR A 293 -1.36 0.44 -42.88
C THR A 293 -2.05 0.84 -41.59
N ALA A 294 -3.00 0.05 -41.10
CA ALA A 294 -3.67 0.25 -39.84
C ALA A 294 -2.67 0.27 -38.66
N GLU A 295 -1.56 -0.46 -38.76
CA GLU A 295 -0.48 -0.43 -37.77
C GLU A 295 0.19 0.95 -37.71
N ILE A 296 0.51 1.57 -38.85
CA ILE A 296 1.09 2.92 -38.94
C ILE A 296 0.09 3.96 -38.46
N PHE A 297 -1.17 3.82 -38.90
CA PHE A 297 -2.28 4.69 -38.50
C PHE A 297 -2.41 4.79 -36.97
N LEU A 298 -2.51 3.66 -36.25
CA LEU A 298 -2.60 3.65 -34.79
C LEU A 298 -1.26 3.95 -34.10
N GLY A 299 -0.14 3.65 -34.76
CA GLY A 299 1.21 3.93 -34.26
C GLY A 299 1.51 5.42 -34.08
N GLY A 300 0.74 6.30 -34.77
CA GLY A 300 0.78 7.76 -34.56
C GLY A 300 0.09 8.23 -33.28
N ILE A 301 -0.74 7.38 -32.67
CA ILE A 301 -1.52 7.70 -31.45
C ILE A 301 -0.99 6.91 -30.25
N PHE A 302 -0.65 5.66 -30.42
CA PHE A 302 -0.28 4.73 -29.36
C PHE A 302 1.09 4.12 -29.56
N ASN A 303 1.70 3.64 -28.45
CA ASN A 303 2.89 2.78 -28.53
C ASN A 303 2.61 1.59 -29.47
N LYS A 304 3.59 1.22 -30.29
CA LYS A 304 3.46 0.16 -31.32
C LYS A 304 2.88 -1.16 -30.79
N LYS A 305 3.33 -1.63 -29.61
CA LYS A 305 2.77 -2.85 -29.00
C LYS A 305 1.31 -2.67 -28.60
N LEU A 306 0.94 -1.51 -28.06
CA LEU A 306 -0.43 -1.22 -27.68
C LEU A 306 -1.32 -1.10 -28.93
N ALA A 307 -0.87 -0.41 -29.97
CA ALA A 307 -1.57 -0.34 -31.26
C ALA A 307 -1.86 -1.73 -31.82
N SER A 308 -0.88 -2.62 -31.82
CA SER A 308 -1.06 -4.02 -32.26
C SER A 308 -2.11 -4.78 -31.44
N VAL A 309 -2.14 -4.55 -30.11
CA VAL A 309 -3.17 -5.15 -29.22
C VAL A 309 -4.56 -4.61 -29.54
N LEU A 310 -4.69 -3.29 -29.74
CA LEU A 310 -5.97 -2.64 -30.06
C LEU A 310 -6.52 -3.12 -31.40
N LEU A 311 -5.68 -3.18 -32.46
CA LEU A 311 -6.07 -3.73 -33.77
C LEU A 311 -6.57 -5.17 -33.63
N LYS A 312 -5.85 -6.00 -32.88
CA LYS A 312 -6.26 -7.39 -32.66
C LYS A 312 -7.57 -7.50 -31.88
N ALA A 313 -7.79 -6.61 -30.90
CA ALA A 313 -9.05 -6.54 -30.15
C ALA A 313 -10.23 -6.12 -31.04
N ALA A 314 -10.00 -5.24 -32.00
CA ALA A 314 -10.96 -4.80 -33.00
C ALA A 314 -11.11 -5.79 -34.19
N ASN A 315 -10.39 -6.92 -34.21
CA ASN A 315 -10.32 -7.86 -35.34
C ASN A 315 -9.86 -7.22 -36.67
N VAL A 316 -9.04 -6.18 -36.58
CA VAL A 316 -8.45 -5.49 -37.74
C VAL A 316 -7.05 -6.07 -38.00
N ARG A 317 -6.77 -6.41 -39.26
CA ARG A 317 -5.43 -6.85 -39.68
C ARG A 317 -4.48 -5.64 -39.69
N PRO A 318 -3.26 -5.76 -39.13
CA PRO A 318 -2.28 -4.67 -39.10
C PRO A 318 -1.96 -4.11 -40.51
N GLU A 319 -1.95 -4.96 -41.53
CA GLU A 319 -1.61 -4.62 -42.91
C GLU A 319 -2.80 -4.01 -43.68
N LYS A 320 -4.00 -3.99 -43.12
CA LYS A 320 -5.17 -3.38 -43.77
C LYS A 320 -4.92 -1.89 -44.01
N THR A 321 -5.19 -1.42 -45.21
CA THR A 321 -5.05 0.00 -45.56
C THR A 321 -6.00 0.85 -44.72
N ALA A 322 -5.50 1.90 -44.09
CA ALA A 322 -6.26 2.75 -43.17
C ALA A 322 -7.50 3.39 -43.83
N GLY A 323 -7.38 3.80 -45.10
CA GLY A 323 -8.50 4.29 -45.92
C GLY A 323 -9.67 3.32 -46.07
N LEU A 324 -9.41 1.99 -45.92
CA LEU A 324 -10.42 0.95 -46.01
C LEU A 324 -11.03 0.53 -44.66
N LEU A 325 -10.63 1.16 -43.56
CA LEU A 325 -11.25 0.93 -42.24
C LEU A 325 -12.70 1.40 -42.24
N THR A 326 -13.59 0.56 -41.76
CA THR A 326 -15.01 0.88 -41.62
C THR A 326 -15.29 1.73 -40.40
N GLN A 327 -16.50 2.25 -40.28
CA GLN A 327 -16.91 3.03 -39.08
C GLN A 327 -16.99 2.17 -37.80
N GLU A 328 -17.17 0.84 -37.95
CA GLU A 328 -17.20 -0.11 -36.84
C GLU A 328 -15.80 -0.51 -36.39
N GLU A 329 -14.82 -0.43 -37.29
CA GLU A 329 -13.41 -0.71 -37.01
C GLU A 329 -12.65 0.49 -36.45
N LEU A 330 -13.22 1.70 -36.55
CA LEU A 330 -12.75 2.93 -35.92
C LEU A 330 -13.41 3.13 -34.56
#